data_fd95803b968320ad69d290602ee8201a
#
_entry.id   fd95803b968320ad69d290602ee8201a
#
_cell.length_a   1.000
_cell.length_b   1.000
_cell.length_c   1.000
_cell.angle_alpha   90.00
_cell.angle_beta   90.00
_cell.angle_gamma   90.00
#
_symmetry.space_group_name_H-M   'P 1'
#
loop_
_entity.id
_entity.type
_entity.pdbx_description
1 polymer ?
#
loop_
_entity_poly.entity_id
_entity_poly.type
_entity_poly.pdbx_seq_one_letter_code
_entity_poly.pdbx_strand_id
1 'polypeptide(L)'
;MNQFYLNNTVGAPASVADGKNALCNVAKAFGRLSAQEELNVDRRIVMDKEPGETCFGQYYLRQLIDSIEDEIEKRYAYVMLRAATPMEDYLPWDENAENLIAGDYRYEGEDATNLAVANSHDAIILSVAFSEAFRKNTLTLSSAAEESDNYPKDIIVNNLYGNDSNTEYIQCILQGREGVSVELFDKIREIEDTYIHSSVEKEFAKLSSAQKQSIVDGFEEAIRQKLLFPKIDGNNLVINPNDELVRYEPYSKKEKIFELAIYHPLAIRVYLAQDNGILYILSISSKKASKDGNNQNAEIRAAEKRFQKLKKAL
;
A
#
# COMPACT_ATOMS: atom_id res chain seq x y z
N MET A 1 -5.14 -1.66 0.66
CA MET A 1 -5.30 -1.56 2.15
C MET A 1 -4.59 -0.29 2.61
N ASN A 2 -5.30 0.59 3.30
CA ASN A 2 -4.75 1.88 3.74
C ASN A 2 -3.84 1.69 4.96
N GLN A 3 -2.61 2.18 4.89
CA GLN A 3 -1.56 2.01 5.88
C GLN A 3 -1.36 3.26 6.73
N PHE A 4 -0.85 3.08 7.95
CA PHE A 4 -0.46 4.16 8.84
C PHE A 4 0.99 3.99 9.28
N TYR A 5 1.72 5.10 9.29
CA TYR A 5 3.12 5.16 9.70
C TYR A 5 3.27 6.07 10.92
N LEU A 6 3.85 5.57 12.01
CA LEU A 6 4.07 6.34 13.23
C LEU A 6 5.22 7.34 13.04
N ASN A 7 4.90 8.62 13.20
CA ASN A 7 5.86 9.71 13.12
C ASN A 7 6.70 9.79 14.40
N ASN A 8 7.99 9.54 14.28
CA ASN A 8 8.95 9.62 15.37
C ASN A 8 9.60 11.01 15.51
N THR A 9 9.34 11.94 14.57
CA THR A 9 9.98 13.27 14.53
C THR A 9 9.21 14.33 15.29
N VAL A 10 8.14 13.97 15.99
CA VAL A 10 7.22 14.91 16.69
C VAL A 10 7.83 15.65 17.89
N GLY A 11 9.11 15.41 18.19
CA GLY A 11 9.79 15.97 19.35
C GLY A 11 9.44 15.31 20.67
N ALA A 12 9.59 16.03 21.78
CA ALA A 12 9.30 15.53 23.12
C ALA A 12 8.07 16.22 23.72
N PRO A 13 7.21 15.50 24.47
CA PRO A 13 6.15 16.13 25.23
C PRO A 13 6.71 16.98 26.36
N ALA A 14 6.04 18.07 26.72
CA ALA A 14 6.39 18.94 27.83
C ALA A 14 6.29 18.20 29.19
N SER A 15 5.40 17.24 29.28
CA SER A 15 5.17 16.40 30.46
C SER A 15 4.64 15.02 30.07
N VAL A 16 4.67 14.06 31.02
CA VAL A 16 4.01 12.76 30.84
C VAL A 16 2.51 12.91 30.56
N ALA A 17 1.86 13.88 31.20
CA ALA A 17 0.44 14.14 30.99
C ALA A 17 0.13 14.59 29.57
N ASP A 18 0.94 15.47 29.00
CA ASP A 18 0.81 15.94 27.61
C ASP A 18 1.05 14.79 26.63
N GLY A 19 2.10 13.98 26.87
CA GLY A 19 2.41 12.80 26.09
C GLY A 19 1.29 11.79 26.09
N LYS A 20 0.75 11.48 27.26
CA LYS A 20 -0.40 10.60 27.46
C LYS A 20 -1.63 11.09 26.68
N ASN A 21 -1.99 12.36 26.84
CA ASN A 21 -3.17 12.93 26.19
C ASN A 21 -3.07 12.90 24.67
N ALA A 22 -1.92 13.30 24.11
CA ALA A 22 -1.69 13.26 22.67
C ALA A 22 -1.77 11.82 22.12
N LEU A 23 -1.17 10.86 22.83
CA LEU A 23 -1.23 9.45 22.47
C LEU A 23 -2.64 8.89 22.51
N CYS A 24 -3.42 9.20 23.55
CA CYS A 24 -4.82 8.77 23.66
C CYS A 24 -5.66 9.31 22.51
N ASN A 25 -5.48 10.58 22.14
CA ASN A 25 -6.23 11.20 21.05
C ASN A 25 -5.97 10.49 19.71
N VAL A 26 -4.72 10.28 19.35
CA VAL A 26 -4.36 9.63 18.08
C VAL A 26 -4.75 8.15 18.08
N ALA A 27 -4.63 7.45 19.20
CA ALA A 27 -5.02 6.05 19.33
C ALA A 27 -6.55 5.86 19.19
N LYS A 28 -7.34 6.76 19.76
CA LYS A 28 -8.80 6.77 19.58
C LYS A 28 -9.19 7.04 18.13
N ALA A 29 -8.57 8.03 17.49
CA ALA A 29 -8.83 8.36 16.09
C ALA A 29 -8.49 7.18 15.17
N PHE A 30 -7.31 6.58 15.33
CA PHE A 30 -6.92 5.39 14.60
C PHE A 30 -7.90 4.22 14.85
N GLY A 31 -8.30 3.99 16.10
CA GLY A 31 -9.27 2.97 16.45
C GLY A 31 -10.64 3.17 15.79
N ARG A 32 -11.13 4.42 15.70
CA ARG A 32 -12.38 4.76 15.00
C ARG A 32 -12.28 4.48 13.48
N LEU A 33 -11.17 4.87 12.84
CA LEU A 33 -10.97 4.66 11.42
C LEU A 33 -10.80 3.16 11.09
N SER A 34 -10.03 2.43 11.90
CA SER A 34 -9.78 1.00 11.69
C SER A 34 -10.96 0.09 12.01
N ALA A 35 -11.98 0.60 12.69
CA ALA A 35 -13.24 -0.11 12.95
C ALA A 35 -14.22 -0.05 11.77
N GLN A 36 -14.03 0.86 10.83
CA GLN A 36 -14.86 1.02 9.63
C GLN A 36 -14.32 0.12 8.52
N GLU A 37 -15.01 -1.00 8.27
CA GLU A 37 -14.55 -2.01 7.30
C GLU A 37 -14.44 -1.43 5.88
N GLU A 38 -15.32 -0.50 5.52
CA GLU A 38 -15.35 0.19 4.24
C GLU A 38 -14.11 1.05 3.97
N LEU A 39 -13.37 1.47 4.99
CA LEU A 39 -12.13 2.24 4.83
C LEU A 39 -10.90 1.35 4.53
N ASN A 40 -11.04 0.04 4.64
CA ASN A 40 -9.99 -0.93 4.34
C ASN A 40 -8.63 -0.59 4.99
N VAL A 41 -8.67 -0.20 6.27
CA VAL A 41 -7.49 0.20 7.05
C VAL A 41 -6.71 -1.04 7.48
N ASP A 42 -5.40 -1.05 7.23
CA ASP A 42 -4.51 -2.04 7.84
C ASP A 42 -4.36 -1.70 9.34
N ARG A 43 -4.65 -2.67 10.19
CA ARG A 43 -4.50 -2.50 11.64
C ARG A 43 -3.04 -2.48 12.10
N ARG A 44 -2.11 -2.85 11.22
CA ARG A 44 -0.67 -2.76 11.49
C ARG A 44 -0.21 -1.33 11.28
N ILE A 45 0.55 -0.82 12.25
CA ILE A 45 1.20 0.48 12.16
C ILE A 45 2.65 0.24 11.79
N VAL A 46 3.11 0.89 10.75
CA VAL A 46 4.52 0.86 10.34
C VAL A 46 5.31 1.83 11.21
N MET A 47 6.51 1.45 11.64
CA MET A 47 7.37 2.22 12.54
C MET A 47 8.83 2.09 12.13
N ASP A 48 9.67 3.07 12.48
CA ASP A 48 11.14 2.97 12.27
C ASP A 48 11.79 1.96 13.20
N LYS A 49 11.28 1.87 14.43
CA LYS A 49 11.84 1.05 15.50
C LYS A 49 10.73 0.23 16.14
N GLU A 50 11.11 -0.83 16.82
CA GLU A 50 10.17 -1.59 17.62
C GLU A 50 9.50 -0.71 18.70
N PRO A 51 8.24 -1.01 19.08
CA PRO A 51 7.50 -0.23 20.09
C PRO A 51 8.25 -0.03 21.41
N GLY A 52 9.07 -1.03 21.80
CA GLY A 52 9.88 -0.98 23.03
C GLY A 52 11.05 -0.01 22.97
N GLU A 53 11.53 0.29 21.75
CA GLU A 53 12.67 1.16 21.50
C GLU A 53 12.25 2.57 21.06
N THR A 54 10.97 2.75 20.71
CA THR A 54 10.43 4.03 20.28
C THR A 54 10.33 4.99 21.46
N CYS A 55 10.92 6.18 21.30
CA CYS A 55 10.88 7.23 22.31
C CYS A 55 10.56 8.60 21.69
N PHE A 56 9.98 9.46 22.49
CA PHE A 56 9.72 10.88 22.20
C PHE A 56 10.53 11.72 23.19
N GLY A 57 11.71 12.19 22.76
CA GLY A 57 12.69 12.78 23.65
C GLY A 57 13.13 11.79 24.74
N GLN A 58 12.89 12.12 26.01
CA GLN A 58 13.23 11.28 27.17
C GLN A 58 12.17 10.23 27.54
N TYR A 59 11.00 10.23 26.89
CA TYR A 59 9.87 9.38 27.24
C TYR A 59 9.74 8.22 26.26
N TYR A 60 9.88 6.99 26.74
CA TYR A 60 9.56 5.82 25.93
C TYR A 60 8.07 5.70 25.68
N LEU A 61 7.68 5.32 24.47
CA LEU A 61 6.30 5.11 24.09
C LEU A 61 5.57 4.19 25.08
N ARG A 62 6.21 3.11 25.51
CA ARG A 62 5.65 2.19 26.50
C ARG A 62 5.37 2.88 27.84
N GLN A 63 6.26 3.75 28.32
CA GLN A 63 6.04 4.48 29.56
C GLN A 63 4.85 5.42 29.49
N LEU A 64 4.64 6.07 28.33
CA LEU A 64 3.47 6.91 28.12
C LEU A 64 2.18 6.09 28.18
N ILE A 65 2.16 4.89 27.55
CA ILE A 65 0.99 4.00 27.60
C ILE A 65 0.72 3.52 29.02
N ASP A 66 1.75 3.08 29.72
CA ASP A 66 1.62 2.56 31.09
C ASP A 66 1.11 3.64 32.05
N SER A 67 1.33 4.92 31.76
CA SER A 67 0.83 6.07 32.54
C SER A 67 -0.65 6.39 32.28
N ILE A 68 -1.30 5.76 31.29
CA ILE A 68 -2.73 5.95 31.03
C ILE A 68 -3.52 5.23 32.14
N GLU A 69 -4.37 5.99 32.85
CA GLU A 69 -5.15 5.48 33.96
C GLU A 69 -6.47 4.84 33.52
N ASP A 70 -7.08 5.40 32.47
CA ASP A 70 -8.30 4.86 31.89
C ASP A 70 -8.01 3.58 31.10
N GLU A 71 -8.59 2.47 31.55
CA GLU A 71 -8.36 1.14 30.97
C GLU A 71 -8.85 1.03 29.51
N ILE A 72 -9.87 1.79 29.12
CA ILE A 72 -10.38 1.79 27.75
C ILE A 72 -9.38 2.53 26.82
N GLU A 73 -8.94 3.71 27.25
CA GLU A 73 -7.94 4.49 26.51
C GLU A 73 -6.60 3.74 26.41
N LYS A 74 -6.17 3.14 27.50
CA LYS A 74 -4.97 2.30 27.55
C LYS A 74 -5.08 1.13 26.58
N ARG A 75 -6.25 0.50 26.51
CA ARG A 75 -6.52 -0.58 25.56
C ARG A 75 -6.40 -0.12 24.11
N TYR A 76 -6.92 1.06 23.75
CA TYR A 76 -6.73 1.60 22.39
C TYR A 76 -5.26 1.77 22.03
N ALA A 77 -4.46 2.35 22.95
CA ALA A 77 -3.04 2.54 22.74
C ALA A 77 -2.29 1.19 22.59
N TYR A 78 -2.61 0.18 23.41
CA TYR A 78 -2.02 -1.15 23.27
C TYR A 78 -2.44 -1.88 22.01
N VAL A 79 -3.71 -1.77 21.57
CA VAL A 79 -4.17 -2.39 20.32
C VAL A 79 -3.47 -1.76 19.13
N MET A 80 -3.29 -0.45 19.12
CA MET A 80 -2.53 0.27 18.10
C MET A 80 -1.10 -0.27 17.97
N LEU A 81 -0.41 -0.50 19.09
CA LEU A 81 0.98 -0.94 19.10
C LEU A 81 1.19 -2.45 18.94
N ARG A 82 0.19 -3.25 19.30
CA ARG A 82 0.30 -4.72 19.24
C ARG A 82 0.59 -5.25 17.85
N ALA A 83 0.18 -4.50 16.84
CA ALA A 83 0.34 -4.85 15.44
C ALA A 83 1.43 -4.01 14.75
N ALA A 84 2.28 -3.31 15.51
CA ALA A 84 3.36 -2.51 14.96
C ALA A 84 4.38 -3.40 14.23
N THR A 85 4.85 -2.92 13.09
CA THR A 85 5.78 -3.65 12.23
C THR A 85 6.89 -2.68 11.80
N PRO A 86 8.18 -3.07 11.90
CA PRO A 86 9.28 -2.27 11.40
C PRO A 86 9.10 -1.94 9.91
N MET A 87 9.51 -0.73 9.52
CA MET A 87 9.37 -0.24 8.15
C MET A 87 10.14 -1.14 7.16
N GLU A 88 11.33 -1.58 7.53
CA GLU A 88 12.18 -2.45 6.71
C GLU A 88 11.52 -3.78 6.34
N ASP A 89 10.68 -4.30 7.23
CA ASP A 89 9.97 -5.56 7.02
C ASP A 89 8.68 -5.41 6.22
N TYR A 90 8.15 -4.19 6.11
CA TYR A 90 6.80 -3.97 5.65
C TYR A 90 6.68 -3.18 4.34
N LEU A 91 7.45 -2.13 4.17
CA LEU A 91 7.46 -1.34 2.95
C LEU A 91 8.53 -1.89 2.00
N PRO A 92 8.19 -2.12 0.71
CA PRO A 92 9.17 -2.55 -0.25
C PRO A 92 10.20 -1.43 -0.47
N TRP A 93 11.46 -1.82 -0.44
CA TRP A 93 12.56 -0.93 -0.77
C TRP A 93 12.70 -0.91 -2.29
N ASP A 94 12.39 0.21 -2.91
CA ASP A 94 12.43 0.40 -4.36
C ASP A 94 13.26 1.64 -4.74
N GLU A 95 13.45 1.84 -6.05
CA GLU A 95 14.19 2.98 -6.59
C GLU A 95 13.60 4.33 -6.16
N ASN A 96 12.28 4.41 -6.01
CA ASN A 96 11.61 5.62 -5.54
C ASN A 96 11.95 5.91 -4.07
N ALA A 97 11.99 4.89 -3.22
CA ALA A 97 12.42 5.04 -1.84
C ALA A 97 13.89 5.49 -1.76
N GLU A 98 14.78 4.93 -2.60
CA GLU A 98 16.19 5.35 -2.68
C GLU A 98 16.33 6.82 -3.11
N ASN A 99 15.56 7.26 -4.11
CA ASN A 99 15.53 8.64 -4.56
C ASN A 99 15.03 9.60 -3.47
N LEU A 100 13.99 9.22 -2.72
CA LEU A 100 13.47 10.02 -1.61
C LEU A 100 14.48 10.13 -0.46
N ILE A 101 15.23 9.08 -0.17
CA ILE A 101 16.31 9.12 0.83
C ILE A 101 17.41 10.09 0.38
N ALA A 102 17.79 10.08 -0.88
CA ALA A 102 18.75 11.01 -1.43
C ALA A 102 18.27 12.48 -1.34
N GLY A 103 16.95 12.70 -1.29
CA GLY A 103 16.33 14.01 -1.12
C GLY A 103 16.50 14.61 0.26
N ASP A 104 16.87 13.85 1.32
CA ASP A 104 17.07 14.32 2.70
C ASP A 104 15.96 15.27 3.17
N TYR A 105 14.74 14.73 3.29
CA TYR A 105 13.57 15.54 3.63
C TYR A 105 13.55 15.98 5.09
N ARG A 106 13.13 17.23 5.32
CA ARG A 106 13.05 17.87 6.62
C ARG A 106 11.65 18.40 6.91
N TYR A 107 11.26 18.33 8.18
CA TYR A 107 10.08 19.01 8.71
C TYR A 107 10.41 19.68 10.04
N GLU A 108 10.19 21.02 10.14
CA GLU A 108 10.55 21.84 11.32
C GLU A 108 12.05 21.67 11.72
N GLY A 109 12.92 21.40 10.74
CA GLY A 109 14.36 21.19 10.94
C GLY A 109 14.79 19.77 11.30
N GLU A 110 13.85 18.89 11.62
CA GLU A 110 14.10 17.48 11.94
C GLU A 110 14.07 16.62 10.69
N ASP A 111 14.80 15.49 10.71
CA ASP A 111 14.78 14.51 9.64
C ASP A 111 13.38 13.88 9.50
N ALA A 112 12.79 14.03 8.33
CA ALA A 112 11.48 13.52 7.97
C ALA A 112 11.50 12.63 6.72
N THR A 113 12.67 12.14 6.33
CA THR A 113 12.87 11.33 5.12
C THR A 113 12.00 10.07 5.15
N ASN A 114 11.89 9.40 6.31
CA ASN A 114 11.03 8.23 6.45
C ASN A 114 9.54 8.55 6.26
N LEU A 115 9.09 9.78 6.56
CA LEU A 115 7.71 10.20 6.28
C LEU A 115 7.48 10.33 4.77
N ALA A 116 8.47 10.83 4.02
CA ALA A 116 8.41 10.91 2.57
C ALA A 116 8.32 9.51 1.95
N VAL A 117 9.18 8.58 2.40
CA VAL A 117 9.16 7.18 1.96
C VAL A 117 7.83 6.50 2.31
N ALA A 118 7.32 6.66 3.53
CA ALA A 118 6.02 6.10 3.91
C ALA A 118 4.87 6.65 3.04
N ASN A 119 4.89 7.95 2.74
CA ASN A 119 3.89 8.57 1.87
C ASN A 119 3.95 8.06 0.42
N SER A 120 5.12 7.71 -0.10
CA SER A 120 5.23 7.13 -1.45
C SER A 120 4.52 5.76 -1.58
N HIS A 121 4.27 5.12 -0.46
CA HIS A 121 3.47 3.90 -0.34
C HIS A 121 2.03 4.17 0.13
N ASP A 122 1.53 5.40 -0.04
CA ASP A 122 0.19 5.84 0.37
C ASP A 122 -0.08 5.77 1.89
N ALA A 123 0.95 5.68 2.73
CA ALA A 123 0.73 5.67 4.17
C ALA A 123 0.23 7.03 4.69
N ILE A 124 -0.73 6.99 5.61
CA ILE A 124 -1.13 8.15 6.41
C ILE A 124 -0.12 8.29 7.56
N ILE A 125 0.44 9.48 7.73
CA ILE A 125 1.32 9.75 8.85
C ILE A 125 0.50 9.85 10.13
N LEU A 126 0.92 9.17 11.20
CA LEU A 126 0.27 9.14 12.50
C LEU A 126 1.17 9.87 13.49
N SER A 127 0.83 11.10 13.84
CA SER A 127 1.61 11.95 14.73
C SER A 127 1.04 12.00 16.14
N VAL A 128 1.83 11.60 17.14
CA VAL A 128 1.55 11.91 18.54
C VAL A 128 1.95 13.37 18.76
N ALA A 129 1.05 14.31 18.41
CA ALA A 129 1.36 15.72 18.24
C ALA A 129 1.55 16.45 19.57
N PHE A 130 2.78 16.73 19.96
CA PHE A 130 3.16 17.46 21.17
C PHE A 130 3.22 18.98 20.94
N SER A 131 3.32 19.44 19.70
CA SER A 131 3.35 20.84 19.32
C SER A 131 2.33 21.18 18.24
N GLU A 132 2.03 22.46 18.08
CA GLU A 132 1.11 22.96 17.03
C GLU A 132 1.63 22.67 15.62
N ALA A 133 2.93 22.52 15.44
CA ALA A 133 3.52 22.17 14.14
C ALA A 133 2.95 20.86 13.59
N PHE A 134 2.72 19.86 14.46
CA PHE A 134 2.19 18.56 14.08
C PHE A 134 0.65 18.44 14.19
N ARG A 135 -0.04 19.51 14.64
CA ARG A 135 -1.52 19.56 14.69
C ARG A 135 -2.11 20.15 13.42
N LYS A 136 -1.64 19.66 12.29
CA LYS A 136 -2.10 20.04 10.94
C LYS A 136 -2.57 18.80 10.20
N ASN A 137 -3.57 18.96 9.34
CA ASN A 137 -4.08 17.86 8.51
C ASN A 137 -3.06 17.33 7.51
N THR A 138 -2.15 18.20 7.08
CA THR A 138 -1.05 17.87 6.18
C THR A 138 0.26 18.47 6.71
N LEU A 139 1.38 17.78 6.46
CA LEU A 139 2.72 18.27 6.70
C LEU A 139 3.40 18.46 5.34
N THR A 140 4.09 19.58 5.15
CA THR A 140 4.90 19.82 3.95
C THR A 140 6.35 19.53 4.29
N LEU A 141 6.87 18.45 3.74
CA LEU A 141 8.28 18.04 3.90
C LEU A 141 9.08 18.73 2.79
N SER A 142 10.20 19.36 3.15
CA SER A 142 11.06 20.04 2.17
C SER A 142 12.40 19.33 2.06
N SER A 143 12.86 19.09 0.81
CA SER A 143 14.18 18.53 0.56
C SER A 143 15.27 19.48 1.02
N ALA A 144 16.24 18.96 1.76
CA ALA A 144 17.46 19.65 2.15
C ALA A 144 18.63 19.42 1.18
N ALA A 145 18.48 18.47 0.25
CA ALA A 145 19.47 18.17 -0.77
C ALA A 145 19.45 19.22 -1.91
N GLU A 146 20.50 19.23 -2.74
CA GLU A 146 20.52 20.05 -3.94
C GLU A 146 19.39 19.64 -4.90
N GLU A 147 18.89 20.61 -5.67
CA GLU A 147 17.77 20.42 -6.59
C GLU A 147 18.09 19.31 -7.62
N SER A 148 17.19 18.36 -7.79
CA SER A 148 17.35 17.22 -8.68
C SER A 148 16.00 16.85 -9.31
N ASP A 149 16.03 16.38 -10.55
CA ASP A 149 14.85 15.86 -11.24
C ASP A 149 14.40 14.48 -10.70
N ASN A 150 15.22 13.84 -9.87
CA ASN A 150 14.96 12.49 -9.36
C ASN A 150 13.99 12.48 -8.16
N TYR A 151 13.80 13.62 -7.49
CA TYR A 151 12.89 13.74 -6.34
C TYR A 151 12.29 15.15 -6.25
N PRO A 152 11.04 15.27 -5.76
CA PRO A 152 10.38 16.58 -5.63
C PRO A 152 11.00 17.41 -4.49
N LYS A 153 11.01 18.72 -4.68
CA LYS A 153 11.50 19.66 -3.67
C LYS A 153 10.65 19.65 -2.39
N ASP A 154 9.35 19.57 -2.53
CA ASP A 154 8.39 19.54 -1.43
C ASP A 154 7.44 18.34 -1.61
N ILE A 155 7.13 17.68 -0.50
CA ILE A 155 6.17 16.57 -0.43
C ILE A 155 5.10 16.91 0.60
N ILE A 156 3.83 16.82 0.22
CA ILE A 156 2.71 16.99 1.13
C ILE A 156 2.25 15.61 1.59
N VAL A 157 2.28 15.38 2.90
CA VAL A 157 1.85 14.11 3.50
C VAL A 157 0.60 14.32 4.35
N ASN A 158 -0.35 13.40 4.30
CA ASN A 158 -1.55 13.42 5.13
C ASN A 158 -1.21 12.98 6.55
N ASN A 159 -1.72 13.72 7.56
CA ASN A 159 -1.34 13.55 8.94
C ASN A 159 -2.55 13.37 9.87
N LEU A 160 -2.61 12.24 10.59
CA LEU A 160 -3.57 11.97 11.65
C LEU A 160 -2.95 12.33 13.00
N TYR A 161 -3.54 13.30 13.72
CA TYR A 161 -3.11 13.69 15.07
C TYR A 161 -4.21 13.61 16.13
N GLY A 162 -5.43 13.24 15.73
CA GLY A 162 -6.43 12.67 16.63
C GLY A 162 -7.51 13.58 17.15
N ASN A 163 -7.67 14.86 16.68
CA ASN A 163 -8.90 15.59 16.99
C ASN A 163 -10.03 15.17 16.02
N ASP A 164 -11.28 15.51 16.34
CA ASP A 164 -12.44 15.06 15.58
C ASP A 164 -12.40 15.58 14.12
N SER A 165 -12.13 16.86 13.90
CA SER A 165 -12.07 17.43 12.54
C SER A 165 -10.94 16.85 11.69
N ASN A 166 -9.79 16.53 12.30
CA ASN A 166 -8.69 15.86 11.63
C ASN A 166 -9.04 14.40 11.32
N THR A 167 -9.74 13.72 12.22
CA THR A 167 -10.21 12.35 12.01
C THR A 167 -11.19 12.29 10.83
N GLU A 168 -12.14 13.24 10.76
CA GLU A 168 -13.07 13.38 9.63
C GLU A 168 -12.33 13.69 8.32
N TYR A 169 -11.34 14.57 8.35
CA TYR A 169 -10.50 14.86 7.17
C TYR A 169 -9.82 13.58 6.65
N ILE A 170 -9.16 12.82 7.51
CA ILE A 170 -8.51 11.56 7.13
C ILE A 170 -9.54 10.53 6.64
N GLN A 171 -10.71 10.45 7.29
CA GLN A 171 -11.79 9.60 6.81
C GLN A 171 -12.20 9.93 5.36
N CYS A 172 -12.36 11.20 5.02
CA CYS A 172 -12.66 11.63 3.65
C CYS A 172 -11.55 11.24 2.66
N ILE A 173 -10.27 11.36 3.04
CA ILE A 173 -9.14 10.92 2.21
C ILE A 173 -9.22 9.41 1.96
N LEU A 174 -9.46 8.60 3.00
CA LEU A 174 -9.55 7.15 2.89
C LEU A 174 -10.75 6.72 2.03
N GLN A 175 -11.91 7.34 2.23
CA GLN A 175 -13.11 7.12 1.39
C GLN A 175 -12.86 7.45 -0.07
N GLY A 176 -12.18 8.56 -0.34
CA GLY A 176 -11.79 8.94 -1.70
C GLY A 176 -10.87 7.88 -2.35
N ARG A 177 -9.89 7.36 -1.62
CA ARG A 177 -9.00 6.28 -2.10
C ARG A 177 -9.76 5.00 -2.41
N GLU A 178 -10.69 4.59 -1.55
CA GLU A 178 -11.51 3.41 -1.79
C GLU A 178 -12.46 3.63 -2.99
N GLY A 179 -13.04 4.81 -3.14
CA GLY A 179 -13.83 5.18 -4.31
C GLY A 179 -13.04 5.04 -5.62
N VAL A 180 -11.82 5.60 -5.67
CA VAL A 180 -10.91 5.46 -6.82
C VAL A 180 -10.51 3.99 -7.03
N SER A 181 -10.27 3.24 -5.94
CA SER A 181 -9.94 1.81 -6.03
C SER A 181 -11.07 1.00 -6.67
N VAL A 182 -12.32 1.27 -6.31
CA VAL A 182 -13.49 0.62 -6.91
C VAL A 182 -13.59 0.98 -8.39
N GLU A 183 -13.48 2.26 -8.73
CA GLU A 183 -13.53 2.73 -10.12
C GLU A 183 -12.44 2.08 -10.99
N LEU A 184 -11.19 1.99 -10.49
CA LEU A 184 -10.10 1.33 -11.20
C LEU A 184 -10.36 -0.17 -11.39
N PHE A 185 -10.94 -0.84 -10.40
CA PHE A 185 -11.26 -2.26 -10.52
C PHE A 185 -12.43 -2.50 -11.48
N ASP A 186 -13.41 -1.58 -11.52
CA ASP A 186 -14.53 -1.64 -12.47
C ASP A 186 -14.04 -1.52 -13.91
N LYS A 187 -13.03 -0.71 -14.20
CA LYS A 187 -12.40 -0.69 -15.54
C LYS A 187 -11.85 -2.07 -15.95
N ILE A 188 -11.29 -2.85 -15.02
CA ILE A 188 -10.85 -4.22 -15.30
C ILE A 188 -12.06 -5.13 -15.53
N ARG A 189 -13.15 -4.94 -14.80
CA ARG A 189 -14.42 -5.70 -14.98
C ARG A 189 -15.10 -5.42 -16.31
N GLU A 190 -14.94 -4.21 -16.85
CA GLU A 190 -15.50 -3.80 -18.13
C GLU A 190 -14.79 -4.38 -19.36
N ILE A 191 -13.64 -5.05 -19.17
CA ILE A 191 -12.97 -5.75 -20.27
C ILE A 191 -13.88 -6.90 -20.75
N GLU A 192 -14.38 -6.79 -21.98
CA GLU A 192 -15.26 -7.78 -22.60
C GLU A 192 -14.63 -9.19 -22.59
N ASP A 193 -15.48 -10.20 -22.57
CA ASP A 193 -15.05 -11.62 -22.58
C ASP A 193 -14.01 -11.97 -21.50
N THR A 194 -14.11 -11.34 -20.33
CA THR A 194 -13.19 -11.56 -19.23
C THR A 194 -13.87 -12.18 -18.01
N TYR A 195 -13.24 -13.21 -17.45
CA TYR A 195 -13.61 -13.79 -16.17
C TYR A 195 -12.58 -13.45 -15.11
N ILE A 196 -13.01 -12.87 -13.99
CA ILE A 196 -12.13 -12.49 -12.88
C ILE A 196 -12.33 -13.44 -11.71
N HIS A 197 -11.26 -14.15 -11.29
CA HIS A 197 -11.32 -15.02 -10.12
C HIS A 197 -11.59 -14.20 -8.84
N SER A 198 -12.42 -14.72 -7.94
CA SER A 198 -12.88 -14.02 -6.72
C SER A 198 -11.78 -13.54 -5.76
N SER A 199 -10.57 -14.10 -5.85
CA SER A 199 -9.43 -13.62 -5.06
C SER A 199 -8.78 -12.34 -5.61
N VAL A 200 -8.96 -12.06 -6.90
CA VAL A 200 -8.28 -10.93 -7.60
C VAL A 200 -8.69 -9.60 -6.99
N GLU A 201 -9.97 -9.40 -6.70
CA GLU A 201 -10.46 -8.18 -6.06
C GLU A 201 -9.79 -7.94 -4.69
N LYS A 202 -9.65 -8.99 -3.88
CA LYS A 202 -8.98 -8.91 -2.58
C LYS A 202 -7.48 -8.67 -2.71
N GLU A 203 -6.85 -9.24 -3.74
CA GLU A 203 -5.44 -9.03 -4.05
C GLU A 203 -5.22 -7.59 -4.55
N PHE A 204 -6.10 -7.08 -5.45
CA PHE A 204 -6.09 -5.71 -5.95
C PHE A 204 -6.30 -4.67 -4.84
N ALA A 205 -7.25 -4.91 -3.93
CA ALA A 205 -7.54 -4.00 -2.81
C ALA A 205 -6.33 -3.75 -1.88
N LYS A 206 -5.36 -4.69 -1.84
CA LYS A 206 -4.15 -4.58 -1.01
C LYS A 206 -3.04 -3.73 -1.62
N LEU A 207 -3.16 -3.37 -2.89
CA LEU A 207 -2.15 -2.61 -3.62
C LEU A 207 -2.27 -1.12 -3.31
N SER A 208 -1.19 -0.37 -3.48
CA SER A 208 -1.21 1.10 -3.44
C SER A 208 -1.98 1.67 -4.64
N SER A 209 -2.40 2.94 -4.55
CA SER A 209 -3.12 3.61 -5.64
C SER A 209 -2.31 3.62 -6.94
N ALA A 210 -1.00 3.87 -6.85
CA ALA A 210 -0.10 3.84 -8.00
C ALA A 210 -0.01 2.44 -8.63
N GLN A 211 0.07 1.39 -7.81
CA GLN A 211 0.10 0.00 -8.29
C GLN A 211 -1.22 -0.40 -8.97
N LYS A 212 -2.36 0.02 -8.40
CA LYS A 212 -3.70 -0.21 -8.99
C LYS A 212 -3.82 0.45 -10.35
N GLN A 213 -3.40 1.72 -10.45
CA GLN A 213 -3.38 2.46 -11.71
C GLN A 213 -2.50 1.75 -12.74
N SER A 214 -1.28 1.35 -12.37
CA SER A 214 -0.35 0.66 -13.29
C SER A 214 -0.91 -0.66 -13.81
N ILE A 215 -1.74 -1.37 -13.06
CA ILE A 215 -2.42 -2.59 -13.55
C ILE A 215 -3.44 -2.22 -14.64
N VAL A 216 -4.25 -1.19 -14.42
CA VAL A 216 -5.23 -0.72 -15.40
C VAL A 216 -4.51 -0.28 -16.69
N ASP A 217 -3.48 0.56 -16.54
CA ASP A 217 -2.66 1.04 -17.66
C ASP A 217 -2.02 -0.14 -18.42
N GLY A 218 -1.56 -1.16 -17.70
CA GLY A 218 -0.99 -2.38 -18.27
C GLY A 218 -2.00 -3.17 -19.12
N PHE A 219 -3.25 -3.29 -18.66
CA PHE A 219 -4.32 -3.92 -19.45
C PHE A 219 -4.67 -3.08 -20.68
N GLU A 220 -4.84 -1.76 -20.53
CA GLU A 220 -5.13 -0.84 -21.63
C GLU A 220 -4.01 -0.91 -22.69
N GLU A 221 -2.76 -0.91 -22.27
CA GLU A 221 -1.60 -1.02 -23.16
C GLU A 221 -1.56 -2.37 -23.87
N ALA A 222 -1.78 -3.48 -23.16
CA ALA A 222 -1.80 -4.82 -23.74
C ALA A 222 -2.92 -4.96 -24.80
N ILE A 223 -4.09 -4.36 -24.56
CA ILE A 223 -5.18 -4.31 -25.53
C ILE A 223 -4.80 -3.44 -26.72
N ARG A 224 -4.22 -2.26 -26.49
CA ARG A 224 -3.76 -1.33 -27.54
C ARG A 224 -2.71 -1.96 -28.45
N GLN A 225 -1.76 -2.70 -27.88
CA GLN A 225 -0.73 -3.44 -28.61
C GLN A 225 -1.24 -4.74 -29.27
N LYS A 226 -2.53 -5.08 -29.13
CA LYS A 226 -3.12 -6.35 -29.62
C LYS A 226 -2.46 -7.60 -29.02
N LEU A 227 -1.99 -7.50 -27.78
CA LEU A 227 -1.48 -8.62 -26.99
C LEU A 227 -2.63 -9.33 -26.26
N LEU A 228 -3.70 -8.58 -25.94
CA LEU A 228 -4.96 -9.11 -25.48
C LEU A 228 -6.03 -8.79 -26.53
N PHE A 229 -6.91 -9.75 -26.77
CA PHE A 229 -8.01 -9.69 -27.75
C PHE A 229 -7.56 -9.23 -29.16
N PRO A 230 -6.51 -9.85 -29.74
CA PRO A 230 -6.09 -9.50 -31.10
C PRO A 230 -7.21 -9.84 -32.08
N LYS A 231 -7.59 -8.88 -32.93
CA LYS A 231 -8.48 -9.13 -34.07
C LYS A 231 -7.67 -9.83 -35.17
N ILE A 232 -7.60 -11.16 -35.11
CA ILE A 232 -6.98 -12.00 -36.14
C ILE A 232 -8.10 -12.74 -36.85
N ASP A 233 -8.18 -12.63 -38.15
CA ASP A 233 -9.21 -13.25 -38.98
C ASP A 233 -9.36 -14.74 -38.68
N GLY A 234 -10.53 -15.12 -38.13
CA GLY A 234 -10.94 -16.49 -37.94
C GLY A 234 -10.40 -17.23 -36.69
N ASN A 235 -9.62 -16.59 -35.83
CA ASN A 235 -9.13 -17.20 -34.58
C ASN A 235 -9.66 -16.44 -33.32
N ASN A 236 -10.31 -17.20 -32.41
CA ASN A 236 -10.67 -16.73 -31.08
C ASN A 236 -9.45 -16.70 -30.15
N LEU A 237 -8.34 -16.12 -30.62
CA LEU A 237 -7.16 -15.95 -29.83
C LEU A 237 -7.38 -14.75 -28.90
N VAL A 238 -7.23 -14.96 -27.59
CA VAL A 238 -7.41 -13.92 -26.57
C VAL A 238 -6.07 -13.34 -26.14
N ILE A 239 -5.03 -14.15 -26.10
CA ILE A 239 -3.68 -13.77 -25.67
C ILE A 239 -2.68 -14.04 -26.80
N ASN A 240 -1.93 -12.99 -27.18
CA ASN A 240 -0.83 -13.05 -28.13
C ASN A 240 0.43 -12.48 -27.45
N PRO A 241 1.25 -13.32 -26.78
CA PRO A 241 2.36 -12.85 -25.95
C PRO A 241 3.48 -12.23 -26.80
N ASN A 242 4.18 -11.23 -26.24
CA ASN A 242 5.32 -10.55 -26.86
C ASN A 242 6.62 -10.65 -26.04
N ASP A 243 6.62 -11.44 -24.96
CA ASP A 243 7.75 -11.65 -24.04
C ASP A 243 8.23 -10.39 -23.27
N GLU A 244 7.58 -9.25 -23.45
CA GLU A 244 7.86 -8.00 -22.75
C GLU A 244 6.75 -7.68 -21.74
N LEU A 245 5.58 -7.31 -22.22
CA LEU A 245 4.44 -6.93 -21.41
C LEU A 245 3.54 -8.13 -21.07
N VAL A 246 3.26 -8.99 -22.07
CA VAL A 246 2.50 -10.22 -21.87
C VAL A 246 3.39 -11.42 -22.20
N ARG A 247 3.69 -12.26 -21.20
CA ARG A 247 4.63 -13.36 -21.28
C ARG A 247 3.97 -14.71 -21.12
N TYR A 248 4.52 -15.71 -21.79
CA TYR A 248 4.17 -17.10 -21.51
C TYR A 248 5.01 -17.64 -20.35
N GLU A 249 4.36 -18.28 -19.37
CA GLU A 249 5.01 -18.87 -18.22
C GLU A 249 5.30 -20.35 -18.41
N PRO A 250 6.56 -20.74 -18.70
CA PRO A 250 6.90 -22.13 -19.04
C PRO A 250 6.84 -23.11 -17.85
N TYR A 251 6.74 -22.60 -16.62
CA TYR A 251 6.68 -23.43 -15.41
C TYR A 251 5.29 -24.03 -15.14
N SER A 252 4.28 -23.61 -15.89
CA SER A 252 2.98 -24.25 -15.91
C SER A 252 3.07 -25.59 -16.63
N LYS A 253 2.57 -26.69 -16.01
CA LYS A 253 2.75 -28.05 -16.52
C LYS A 253 1.54 -28.58 -17.28
N LYS A 254 0.35 -28.07 -16.97
CA LYS A 254 -0.92 -28.63 -17.45
C LYS A 254 -1.74 -27.66 -18.27
N GLU A 255 -1.65 -26.38 -17.95
CA GLU A 255 -2.41 -25.31 -18.60
C GLU A 255 -1.46 -24.18 -19.04
N LYS A 256 -1.81 -23.47 -20.09
CA LYS A 256 -1.02 -22.31 -20.53
C LYS A 256 -1.37 -21.13 -19.60
N ILE A 257 -0.41 -20.71 -18.78
CA ILE A 257 -0.49 -19.52 -17.95
C ILE A 257 0.38 -18.43 -18.57
N PHE A 258 -0.15 -17.22 -18.58
CA PHE A 258 0.53 -16.03 -19.06
C PHE A 258 0.65 -15.04 -17.89
N GLU A 259 1.60 -14.15 -17.99
CA GLU A 259 1.86 -13.07 -17.05
C GLU A 259 1.73 -11.73 -17.78
N LEU A 260 0.88 -10.83 -17.27
CA LEU A 260 0.98 -9.41 -17.56
C LEU A 260 2.00 -8.83 -16.59
N ALA A 261 3.17 -8.44 -17.12
CA ALA A 261 4.31 -8.00 -16.33
C ALA A 261 4.38 -6.47 -16.27
N ILE A 262 4.25 -5.90 -15.07
CA ILE A 262 4.29 -4.47 -14.79
C ILE A 262 5.52 -4.21 -13.93
N TYR A 263 6.39 -3.26 -14.33
CA TYR A 263 7.67 -3.04 -13.67
C TYR A 263 7.72 -1.78 -12.81
N HIS A 264 6.85 -0.80 -13.06
CA HIS A 264 6.82 0.49 -12.36
C HIS A 264 5.45 0.74 -11.75
N PRO A 265 5.34 1.32 -10.55
CA PRO A 265 6.43 1.71 -9.62
C PRO A 265 7.11 0.51 -8.93
N LEU A 266 6.50 -0.65 -8.94
CA LEU A 266 7.00 -1.91 -8.40
C LEU A 266 6.65 -3.05 -9.36
N ALA A 267 7.47 -4.10 -9.36
CA ALA A 267 7.18 -5.27 -10.16
C ALA A 267 5.88 -5.96 -9.68
N ILE A 268 4.85 -5.90 -10.50
CA ILE A 268 3.56 -6.56 -10.30
C ILE A 268 3.38 -7.59 -11.41
N ARG A 269 2.78 -8.71 -11.08
CA ARG A 269 2.45 -9.77 -12.01
C ARG A 269 0.96 -10.06 -11.92
N VAL A 270 0.28 -10.01 -13.08
CA VAL A 270 -1.10 -10.47 -13.19
C VAL A 270 -1.08 -11.76 -13.97
N TYR A 271 -1.49 -12.86 -13.34
CA TYR A 271 -1.51 -14.17 -13.99
C TYR A 271 -2.81 -14.36 -14.75
N LEU A 272 -2.67 -14.71 -16.02
CA LEU A 272 -3.73 -14.82 -17.00
C LEU A 272 -3.79 -16.23 -17.59
N ALA A 273 -4.98 -16.63 -18.06
CA ALA A 273 -5.16 -17.78 -18.94
C ALA A 273 -6.25 -17.47 -19.98
N GLN A 274 -6.40 -18.32 -20.98
CA GLN A 274 -7.47 -18.22 -21.96
C GLN A 274 -8.11 -19.57 -22.21
N ASP A 275 -9.41 -19.60 -22.42
CA ASP A 275 -10.16 -20.76 -22.89
C ASP A 275 -11.43 -20.31 -23.62
N ASN A 276 -11.74 -20.92 -24.77
CA ASN A 276 -12.96 -20.67 -25.53
C ASN A 276 -13.26 -19.18 -25.82
N GLY A 277 -12.25 -18.36 -26.10
CA GLY A 277 -12.42 -16.94 -26.39
C GLY A 277 -12.53 -16.04 -25.15
N ILE A 278 -12.42 -16.60 -23.93
CA ILE A 278 -12.55 -15.89 -22.67
C ILE A 278 -11.15 -15.69 -22.07
N LEU A 279 -10.87 -14.48 -21.60
CA LEU A 279 -9.71 -14.15 -20.78
C LEU A 279 -10.01 -14.46 -19.30
N TYR A 280 -9.14 -15.18 -18.63
CA TYR A 280 -9.23 -15.45 -17.21
C TYR A 280 -8.14 -14.67 -16.45
N ILE A 281 -8.55 -13.77 -15.56
CA ILE A 281 -7.64 -13.11 -14.61
C ILE A 281 -7.66 -13.95 -13.33
N LEU A 282 -6.52 -14.56 -13.01
CA LEU A 282 -6.43 -15.63 -12.00
C LEU A 282 -5.87 -15.14 -10.67
N SER A 283 -4.89 -14.27 -10.68
CA SER A 283 -4.29 -13.67 -9.47
C SER A 283 -3.42 -12.47 -9.79
N ILE A 284 -3.22 -11.64 -8.78
CA ILE A 284 -2.27 -10.53 -8.77
C ILE A 284 -1.23 -10.81 -7.69
N SER A 285 0.05 -10.62 -8.02
CA SER A 285 1.16 -10.75 -7.09
C SER A 285 2.07 -9.53 -7.20
N SER A 286 2.37 -8.88 -6.09
CA SER A 286 3.41 -7.85 -6.00
C SER A 286 4.72 -8.50 -5.55
N LYS A 287 5.81 -8.24 -6.27
CA LYS A 287 7.14 -8.71 -5.88
C LYS A 287 7.51 -8.05 -4.55
N LYS A 288 7.44 -8.78 -3.44
CA LYS A 288 8.34 -8.47 -2.33
C LYS A 288 9.75 -8.80 -2.85
N ALA A 289 10.70 -7.92 -2.59
CA ALA A 289 12.10 -8.17 -2.88
C ALA A 289 12.60 -9.38 -2.06
N SER A 290 12.17 -10.59 -2.44
CA SER A 290 12.71 -11.81 -1.87
C SER A 290 13.84 -12.29 -2.75
N LYS A 291 14.99 -12.51 -2.16
CA LYS A 291 16.22 -13.02 -2.79
C LYS A 291 16.06 -14.41 -3.44
N ASP A 292 14.88 -15.04 -3.33
CA ASP A 292 14.67 -16.42 -3.78
C ASP A 292 13.66 -16.48 -4.94
N GLY A 293 14.13 -16.83 -6.14
CA GLY A 293 13.31 -17.12 -7.33
C GLY A 293 12.27 -18.26 -7.16
N ASN A 294 12.24 -18.90 -5.99
CA ASN A 294 11.28 -19.97 -5.63
C ASN A 294 9.84 -19.50 -5.48
N ASN A 295 9.58 -18.21 -5.25
CA ASN A 295 8.23 -17.71 -4.98
C ASN A 295 7.38 -17.62 -6.26
N GLN A 296 7.98 -17.23 -7.40
CA GLN A 296 7.28 -17.10 -8.68
C GLN A 296 6.69 -18.44 -9.15
N ASN A 297 7.47 -19.52 -9.05
CA ASN A 297 7.00 -20.86 -9.44
C ASN A 297 5.80 -21.33 -8.60
N ALA A 298 5.72 -20.95 -7.32
CA ALA A 298 4.58 -21.25 -6.46
C ALA A 298 3.33 -20.46 -6.89
N GLU A 299 3.50 -19.20 -7.27
CA GLU A 299 2.42 -18.33 -7.75
C GLU A 299 1.85 -18.84 -9.09
N ILE A 300 2.70 -19.19 -10.05
CA ILE A 300 2.29 -19.79 -11.33
C ILE A 300 1.49 -21.07 -11.10
N ARG A 301 1.97 -21.96 -10.23
CA ARG A 301 1.24 -23.19 -9.87
C ARG A 301 -0.10 -22.91 -9.18
N ALA A 302 -0.18 -21.86 -8.37
CA ALA A 302 -1.43 -21.47 -7.74
C ALA A 302 -2.44 -20.95 -8.78
N ALA A 303 -2.00 -20.12 -9.72
CA ALA A 303 -2.80 -19.65 -10.85
C ALA A 303 -3.30 -20.81 -11.71
N GLU A 304 -2.41 -21.76 -12.06
CA GLU A 304 -2.77 -22.98 -12.80
C GLU A 304 -3.86 -23.79 -12.10
N LYS A 305 -3.73 -24.00 -10.79
CA LYS A 305 -4.74 -24.70 -9.99
C LYS A 305 -6.09 -23.98 -9.96
N ARG A 306 -6.08 -22.65 -9.88
CA ARG A 306 -7.30 -21.81 -9.95
C ARG A 306 -7.98 -22.02 -11.29
N PHE A 307 -7.24 -21.94 -12.40
CA PHE A 307 -7.78 -22.13 -13.73
C PHE A 307 -8.38 -23.52 -13.94
N GLN A 308 -7.67 -24.58 -13.52
CA GLN A 308 -8.19 -25.95 -13.59
C GLN A 308 -9.48 -26.16 -12.80
N LYS A 309 -9.65 -25.51 -11.65
CA LYS A 309 -10.89 -25.56 -10.88
C LYS A 309 -12.04 -24.88 -11.62
N LEU A 310 -11.76 -23.72 -12.24
CA LEU A 310 -12.76 -23.00 -13.03
C LEU A 310 -13.24 -23.82 -14.22
N LYS A 311 -12.33 -24.42 -14.99
CA LYS A 311 -12.66 -25.30 -16.14
C LYS A 311 -13.48 -26.54 -15.77
N LYS A 312 -13.43 -26.98 -14.53
CA LYS A 312 -14.24 -28.12 -14.05
C LYS A 312 -15.61 -27.69 -13.53
N ALA A 313 -15.80 -26.41 -13.24
CA ALA A 313 -17.04 -25.87 -12.70
C ALA A 313 -17.94 -25.26 -13.79
N LEU A 314 -17.37 -24.99 -14.96
CA LEU A 314 -18.06 -24.58 -16.20
C LEU A 314 -18.39 -25.81 -17.06
#